data_45c52553a50f9d8dbe18c8f85480b2c4
#
_entry.id   45c52553a50f9d8dbe18c8f85480b2c4
#
_cell.length_a   1.000
_cell.length_b   1.000
_cell.length_c   1.000
_cell.angle_alpha   90.00
_cell.angle_beta   90.00
_cell.angle_gamma   90.00
#
_symmetry.space_group_name_H-M   'P 1'
#
loop_
_entity.id
_entity.type
_entity.pdbx_description
1 polymer ?
#
loop_
_entity_poly.entity_id
_entity_poly.type
_entity_poly.pdbx_seq_one_letter_code
_entity_poly.pdbx_strand_id
1 'polypeptide(L)'
;HFTSCCPGWVRNMEINFASAIPHVSTTKSPIQMGGALGKTWAAKHVWNKDPRDVCIVSITPCTAKIFEASRPEFIDAWKWNVEHNVIPKDSPVFPDIDYSLTTRDIAEVFRRLGIDPLKMPTTHEVKPTEKYTGAGTIFGCSGGVMEAALRTAYALLAGEELKNPDIISVRGLNNSLVEATVPIPLKAQGGKIFELRVAVV
;
A
#
# COMPACT_ATOMS: atom_id res chain seq x y z
N HIS A 1 12.89 11.80 -4.25
CA HIS A 1 12.20 10.89 -3.31
C HIS A 1 11.71 9.67 -4.05
N PHE A 2 12.11 8.47 -3.61
CA PHE A 2 11.70 7.20 -4.24
C PHE A 2 10.55 6.57 -3.46
N THR A 3 9.62 5.92 -4.15
CA THR A 3 8.57 5.13 -3.52
C THR A 3 9.15 3.83 -2.95
N SER A 4 8.52 3.28 -1.92
CA SER A 4 8.97 2.08 -1.18
C SER A 4 7.96 0.93 -1.19
N CYS A 5 6.92 1.02 -2.01
CA CYS A 5 5.86 0.01 -2.05
C CYS A 5 6.27 -1.31 -2.74
N CYS A 6 7.34 -1.30 -3.56
CA CYS A 6 7.85 -2.49 -4.24
C CYS A 6 8.99 -3.12 -3.43
N PRO A 7 8.81 -4.30 -2.81
CA PRO A 7 9.85 -4.94 -2.01
C PRO A 7 11.04 -5.44 -2.84
N GLY A 8 10.82 -5.76 -4.11
CA GLY A 8 11.91 -6.10 -5.03
C GLY A 8 12.84 -4.92 -5.28
N TRP A 9 12.27 -3.72 -5.50
CA TRP A 9 13.03 -2.48 -5.61
C TRP A 9 13.77 -2.16 -4.31
N VAL A 10 13.08 -2.18 -3.18
CA VAL A 10 13.69 -1.88 -1.87
C VAL A 10 14.88 -2.79 -1.60
N ARG A 11 14.73 -4.11 -1.82
CA ARG A 11 15.82 -5.06 -1.64
C ARG A 11 16.98 -4.82 -2.61
N ASN A 12 16.68 -4.54 -3.88
CA ASN A 12 17.72 -4.23 -4.85
C ASN A 12 18.51 -2.98 -4.46
N MET A 13 17.82 -1.97 -3.98
CA MET A 13 18.44 -0.74 -3.50
C MET A 13 19.31 -0.99 -2.27
N GLU A 14 18.82 -1.73 -1.27
CA GLU A 14 19.58 -2.07 -0.07
C GLU A 14 20.91 -2.79 -0.40
N ILE A 15 20.90 -3.65 -1.41
CA ILE A 15 22.07 -4.44 -1.79
C ILE A 15 23.03 -3.65 -2.70
N ASN A 16 22.49 -2.97 -3.71
CA ASN A 16 23.29 -2.42 -4.80
C ASN A 16 23.42 -0.89 -4.76
N PHE A 17 22.51 -0.20 -4.07
CA PHE A 17 22.42 1.27 -4.09
C PHE A 17 22.18 1.84 -2.68
N ALA A 18 22.90 1.35 -1.68
CA ALA A 18 22.72 1.75 -0.27
C ALA A 18 22.79 3.26 -0.05
N SER A 19 23.53 4.00 -0.88
CA SER A 19 23.59 5.47 -0.83
C SER A 19 22.25 6.14 -1.17
N ALA A 20 21.33 5.45 -1.83
CA ALA A 20 20.00 5.97 -2.15
C ALA A 20 18.98 5.84 -0.99
N ILE A 21 19.28 5.07 0.05
CA ILE A 21 18.38 4.83 1.20
C ILE A 21 17.83 6.14 1.80
N PRO A 22 18.62 7.21 2.03
CA PRO A 22 18.11 8.46 2.60
C PRO A 22 17.04 9.16 1.71
N HIS A 23 16.93 8.76 0.45
CA HIS A 23 15.98 9.31 -0.51
C HIS A 23 14.72 8.45 -0.70
N VAL A 24 14.60 7.35 0.03
CA VAL A 24 13.46 6.44 -0.07
C VAL A 24 12.37 6.83 0.91
N SER A 25 11.12 6.68 0.51
CA SER A 25 9.97 6.88 1.38
C SER A 25 10.00 5.94 2.58
N THR A 26 9.71 6.46 3.75
CA THR A 26 9.49 5.66 4.96
C THR A 26 8.08 5.08 5.04
N THR A 27 7.20 5.42 4.09
CA THR A 27 5.84 4.89 4.01
C THR A 27 5.89 3.41 3.61
N LYS A 28 5.27 2.56 4.41
CA LYS A 28 5.18 1.13 4.08
C LYS A 28 4.28 0.86 2.87
N SER A 29 4.39 -0.35 2.32
CA SER A 29 3.54 -0.74 1.19
C SER A 29 2.05 -0.76 1.58
N PRO A 30 1.12 -0.62 0.62
CA PRO A 30 -0.32 -0.69 0.87
C PRO A 30 -0.75 -1.97 1.59
N ILE A 31 -0.11 -3.10 1.31
CA ILE A 31 -0.38 -4.37 1.99
C ILE A 31 -0.02 -4.25 3.48
N GLN A 32 1.16 -3.73 3.81
CA GLN A 32 1.60 -3.55 5.19
C GLN A 32 0.76 -2.48 5.92
N MET A 33 0.34 -1.42 5.21
CA MET A 33 -0.62 -0.46 5.77
C MET A 33 -1.96 -1.11 6.09
N GLY A 34 -2.48 -1.94 5.17
CA GLY A 34 -3.73 -2.69 5.37
C GLY A 34 -3.65 -3.64 6.56
N GLY A 35 -2.52 -4.33 6.73
CA GLY A 35 -2.26 -5.21 7.87
C GLY A 35 -2.24 -4.43 9.20
N ALA A 36 -1.50 -3.33 9.24
CA ALA A 36 -1.42 -2.48 10.42
C ALA A 36 -2.81 -1.93 10.81
N LEU A 37 -3.57 -1.42 9.85
CA LEU A 37 -4.94 -0.93 10.08
C LEU A 37 -5.90 -2.06 10.47
N GLY A 38 -5.74 -3.25 9.88
CA GLY A 38 -6.52 -4.43 10.21
C GLY A 38 -6.39 -4.83 11.69
N LYS A 39 -5.16 -4.86 12.18
CA LYS A 39 -4.84 -5.24 13.58
C LYS A 39 -4.91 -4.09 14.59
N THR A 40 -5.28 -2.88 14.16
CA THR A 40 -5.52 -1.74 15.05
C THR A 40 -6.97 -1.29 14.95
N TRP A 41 -7.28 -0.44 13.99
CA TRP A 41 -8.59 0.16 13.82
C TRP A 41 -9.69 -0.86 13.51
N ALA A 42 -9.49 -1.75 12.52
CA ALA A 42 -10.54 -2.68 12.10
C ALA A 42 -10.79 -3.77 13.16
N ALA A 43 -9.75 -4.25 13.83
CA ALA A 43 -9.89 -5.19 14.95
C ALA A 43 -10.91 -4.67 15.97
N LYS A 44 -10.76 -3.41 16.36
CA LYS A 44 -11.63 -2.77 17.36
C LYS A 44 -12.98 -2.34 16.82
N HIS A 45 -13.01 -1.63 15.69
CA HIS A 45 -14.20 -0.89 15.25
C HIS A 45 -15.07 -1.65 14.25
N VAL A 46 -14.50 -2.63 13.55
CA VAL A 46 -15.22 -3.45 12.55
C VAL A 46 -15.55 -4.83 13.08
N TRP A 47 -14.54 -5.51 13.63
CA TRP A 47 -14.68 -6.90 14.01
C TRP A 47 -14.93 -7.11 15.50
N ASN A 48 -14.71 -6.12 16.32
CA ASN A 48 -14.78 -6.18 17.79
C ASN A 48 -13.99 -7.38 18.33
N LYS A 49 -12.73 -7.48 17.91
CA LYS A 49 -11.79 -8.56 18.26
C LYS A 49 -10.55 -8.02 18.93
N ASP A 50 -9.93 -8.86 19.75
CA ASP A 50 -8.57 -8.59 20.23
C ASP A 50 -7.61 -8.60 19.03
N PRO A 51 -6.71 -7.62 18.91
CA PRO A 51 -5.70 -7.60 17.83
C PRO A 51 -4.88 -8.90 17.71
N ARG A 52 -4.67 -9.60 18.83
CA ARG A 52 -3.92 -10.87 18.88
C ARG A 52 -4.67 -12.05 18.24
N ASP A 53 -6.00 -11.95 18.15
CA ASP A 53 -6.87 -12.96 17.53
C ASP A 53 -7.12 -12.68 16.03
N VAL A 54 -6.53 -11.60 15.50
CA VAL A 54 -6.69 -11.22 14.08
C VAL A 54 -5.51 -11.74 13.26
N CYS A 55 -5.81 -12.60 12.31
CA CYS A 55 -4.85 -13.09 11.33
C CYS A 55 -5.07 -12.38 9.99
N ILE A 56 -4.04 -11.70 9.51
CA ILE A 56 -4.07 -10.99 8.21
C ILE A 56 -3.29 -11.81 7.18
N VAL A 57 -3.98 -12.21 6.13
CA VAL A 57 -3.41 -12.93 5.00
C VAL A 57 -3.48 -12.07 3.75
N SER A 58 -2.34 -11.76 3.14
CA SER A 58 -2.29 -11.09 1.86
C SER A 58 -2.23 -12.10 0.71
N ILE A 59 -3.01 -11.87 -0.34
CA ILE A 59 -2.99 -12.66 -1.57
C ILE A 59 -2.61 -11.73 -2.71
N THR A 60 -1.46 -11.99 -3.32
CA THR A 60 -0.86 -11.09 -4.31
C THR A 60 -0.06 -11.87 -5.37
N PRO A 61 0.03 -11.43 -6.62
CA PRO A 61 0.84 -12.12 -7.62
C PRO A 61 2.35 -11.98 -7.41
N CYS A 62 2.80 -11.13 -6.49
CA CYS A 62 4.19 -10.79 -6.28
C CYS A 62 4.85 -11.67 -5.22
N THR A 63 5.85 -12.49 -5.62
CA THR A 63 6.62 -13.33 -4.69
C THR A 63 7.47 -12.53 -3.69
N ALA A 64 7.93 -11.33 -4.06
CA ALA A 64 8.71 -10.48 -3.17
C ALA A 64 7.89 -9.98 -1.95
N LYS A 65 6.56 -10.02 -2.01
CA LYS A 65 5.69 -9.72 -0.87
C LYS A 65 5.78 -10.75 0.25
N ILE A 66 6.13 -12.01 -0.07
CA ILE A 66 6.41 -13.04 0.94
C ILE A 66 7.64 -12.64 1.77
N PHE A 67 8.70 -12.17 1.09
CA PHE A 67 9.87 -11.65 1.77
C PHE A 67 9.57 -10.39 2.58
N GLU A 68 8.80 -9.45 2.03
CA GLU A 68 8.38 -8.24 2.76
C GLU A 68 7.65 -8.59 4.06
N ALA A 69 6.70 -9.54 4.01
CA ALA A 69 5.94 -9.97 5.19
C ALA A 69 6.81 -10.63 6.27
N SER A 70 7.96 -11.20 5.89
CA SER A 70 8.90 -11.83 6.83
C SER A 70 9.88 -10.85 7.50
N ARG A 71 9.88 -9.58 7.10
CA ARG A 71 10.80 -8.58 7.66
C ARG A 71 10.41 -8.22 9.09
N PRO A 72 11.35 -8.25 10.04
CA PRO A 72 11.04 -8.08 11.47
C PRO A 72 10.61 -6.67 11.86
N GLU A 73 10.86 -5.67 11.04
CA GLU A 73 10.46 -4.28 11.30
C GLU A 73 8.97 -4.00 11.12
N PHE A 74 8.23 -4.85 10.39
CA PHE A 74 6.80 -4.66 10.13
C PHE A 74 5.92 -5.19 11.27
N ILE A 75 6.02 -4.51 12.41
CA ILE A 75 5.31 -4.82 13.66
C ILE A 75 4.62 -3.58 14.24
N ASP A 76 4.23 -2.64 13.38
CA ASP A 76 3.72 -1.35 13.88
C ASP A 76 2.34 -1.49 14.51
N ALA A 77 1.53 -2.45 14.09
CA ALA A 77 0.28 -2.78 14.78
C ALA A 77 0.54 -3.21 16.23
N TRP A 78 1.53 -4.08 16.47
CA TRP A 78 1.90 -4.49 17.81
C TRP A 78 2.38 -3.30 18.64
N LYS A 79 3.31 -2.49 18.11
CA LYS A 79 3.84 -1.29 18.79
C LYS A 79 2.71 -0.34 19.18
N TRP A 80 1.83 -0.02 18.24
CA TRP A 80 0.71 0.88 18.46
C TRP A 80 -0.23 0.38 19.55
N ASN A 81 -0.60 -0.91 19.51
CA ASN A 81 -1.50 -1.50 20.49
C ASN A 81 -0.90 -1.52 21.90
N VAL A 82 0.41 -1.75 22.02
CA VAL A 82 1.14 -1.65 23.30
C VAL A 82 1.19 -0.22 23.79
N GLU A 83 1.56 0.73 22.94
CA GLU A 83 1.69 2.14 23.26
C GLU A 83 0.37 2.76 23.75
N HIS A 84 -0.74 2.33 23.14
CA HIS A 84 -2.09 2.79 23.49
C HIS A 84 -2.78 1.93 24.54
N ASN A 85 -2.06 1.02 25.19
CA ASN A 85 -2.57 0.13 26.25
C ASN A 85 -3.80 -0.71 25.80
N VAL A 86 -3.86 -1.08 24.52
CA VAL A 86 -4.88 -2.00 23.98
C VAL A 86 -4.53 -3.44 24.34
N ILE A 87 -3.23 -3.77 24.32
CA ILE A 87 -2.69 -5.04 24.76
C ILE A 87 -1.58 -4.83 25.81
N PRO A 88 -1.31 -5.82 26.69
CA PRO A 88 -0.21 -5.74 27.66
C PRO A 88 1.15 -5.59 26.99
N LYS A 89 2.10 -4.92 27.68
CA LYS A 89 3.46 -4.69 27.17
C LYS A 89 4.28 -5.96 26.99
N ASP A 90 3.99 -6.98 27.74
CA ASP A 90 4.60 -8.31 27.70
C ASP A 90 3.92 -9.27 26.70
N SER A 91 2.95 -8.77 25.93
CA SER A 91 2.30 -9.56 24.89
C SER A 91 3.31 -10.02 23.83
N PRO A 92 3.20 -11.25 23.32
CA PRO A 92 4.02 -11.72 22.21
C PRO A 92 3.96 -10.77 21.02
N VAL A 93 5.11 -10.50 20.41
CA VAL A 93 5.20 -9.67 19.21
C VAL A 93 4.51 -10.39 18.05
N PHE A 94 3.70 -9.65 17.29
CA PHE A 94 3.07 -10.15 16.07
C PHE A 94 3.33 -9.19 14.90
N PRO A 95 3.43 -9.71 13.66
CA PRO A 95 3.64 -8.91 12.47
C PRO A 95 2.36 -8.18 12.04
N ASP A 96 2.50 -7.16 11.19
CA ASP A 96 1.36 -6.49 10.56
C ASP A 96 0.63 -7.44 9.60
N ILE A 97 1.39 -8.26 8.85
CA ILE A 97 0.89 -9.32 7.97
C ILE A 97 1.39 -10.67 8.48
N ASP A 98 0.49 -11.61 8.78
CA ASP A 98 0.86 -12.93 9.28
C ASP A 98 1.35 -13.84 8.15
N TYR A 99 0.66 -13.82 7.02
CA TYR A 99 0.98 -14.65 5.85
C TYR A 99 0.83 -13.86 4.56
N SER A 100 1.73 -14.11 3.62
CA SER A 100 1.62 -13.60 2.26
C SER A 100 1.67 -14.78 1.29
N LEU A 101 0.63 -14.95 0.50
CA LEU A 101 0.47 -16.01 -0.47
C LEU A 101 0.45 -15.41 -1.88
N THR A 102 1.04 -16.13 -2.83
CA THR A 102 0.84 -15.80 -4.23
C THR A 102 -0.53 -16.28 -4.71
N THR A 103 -0.99 -15.74 -5.83
CA THR A 103 -2.22 -16.26 -6.49
C THR A 103 -2.09 -17.73 -6.89
N ARG A 104 -0.86 -18.22 -7.13
CA ARG A 104 -0.60 -19.64 -7.37
C ARG A 104 -0.70 -20.48 -6.11
N ASP A 105 -0.20 -19.96 -4.99
CA ASP A 105 -0.30 -20.66 -3.70
C ASP A 105 -1.76 -20.84 -3.28
N ILE A 106 -2.59 -19.80 -3.42
CA ILE A 106 -4.02 -19.94 -3.07
C ILE A 106 -4.76 -20.88 -4.02
N ALA A 107 -4.41 -20.90 -5.31
CA ALA A 107 -4.96 -21.87 -6.25
C ALA A 107 -4.59 -23.32 -5.86
N GLU A 108 -3.37 -23.53 -5.39
CA GLU A 108 -2.93 -24.83 -4.87
C GLU A 108 -3.68 -25.23 -3.59
N VAL A 109 -3.92 -24.27 -2.69
CA VAL A 109 -4.74 -24.48 -1.48
C VAL A 109 -6.15 -24.96 -1.87
N PHE A 110 -6.79 -24.27 -2.82
CA PHE A 110 -8.12 -24.67 -3.30
C PHE A 110 -8.13 -26.08 -3.89
N ARG A 111 -7.12 -26.40 -4.70
CA ARG A 111 -6.98 -27.73 -5.29
C ARG A 111 -6.82 -28.82 -4.23
N ARG A 112 -5.98 -28.60 -3.23
CA ARG A 112 -5.73 -29.57 -2.13
C ARG A 112 -6.96 -29.79 -1.25
N LEU A 113 -7.74 -28.74 -1.03
CA LEU A 113 -8.95 -28.80 -0.22
C LEU A 113 -10.19 -29.23 -1.02
N GLY A 114 -10.07 -29.44 -2.33
CA GLY A 114 -11.20 -29.78 -3.19
C GLY A 114 -12.21 -28.63 -3.34
N ILE A 115 -11.79 -27.40 -3.12
CA ILE A 115 -12.62 -26.20 -3.27
C ILE A 115 -12.68 -25.79 -4.74
N ASP A 116 -13.87 -25.78 -5.33
CA ASP A 116 -14.15 -25.24 -6.65
C ASP A 116 -14.75 -23.82 -6.49
N PRO A 117 -14.00 -22.75 -6.73
CA PRO A 117 -14.50 -21.38 -6.54
C PRO A 117 -15.74 -21.05 -7.38
N LEU A 118 -15.91 -21.72 -8.53
CA LEU A 118 -17.05 -21.48 -9.43
C LEU A 118 -18.35 -22.09 -8.90
N LYS A 119 -18.26 -23.05 -7.98
CA LYS A 119 -19.40 -23.71 -7.34
C LYS A 119 -19.74 -23.16 -5.96
N MET A 120 -18.95 -22.22 -5.47
CA MET A 120 -19.20 -21.64 -4.14
C MET A 120 -20.41 -20.68 -4.19
N PRO A 121 -21.25 -20.68 -3.14
CA PRO A 121 -22.35 -19.73 -3.09
C PRO A 121 -21.82 -18.31 -2.97
N THR A 122 -22.52 -17.37 -3.62
CA THR A 122 -22.20 -15.95 -3.48
C THR A 122 -22.56 -15.49 -2.06
N THR A 123 -21.59 -14.90 -1.38
CA THR A 123 -21.78 -14.30 -0.05
C THR A 123 -21.41 -12.82 -0.10
N HIS A 124 -21.97 -12.06 0.83
CA HIS A 124 -21.54 -10.67 0.99
C HIS A 124 -20.20 -10.63 1.73
N GLU A 125 -19.24 -9.92 1.16
CA GLU A 125 -17.96 -9.67 1.82
C GLU A 125 -18.12 -8.67 2.98
N VAL A 126 -17.39 -8.90 4.07
CA VAL A 126 -17.26 -7.91 5.14
C VAL A 126 -16.12 -6.98 4.77
N LYS A 127 -16.45 -5.74 4.39
CA LYS A 127 -15.45 -4.71 4.05
C LYS A 127 -15.02 -3.98 5.31
N PRO A 128 -13.72 -3.92 5.61
CA PRO A 128 -13.21 -3.09 6.70
C PRO A 128 -13.50 -1.60 6.48
N THR A 129 -13.55 -1.19 5.21
CA THR A 129 -13.86 0.18 4.78
C THR A 129 -14.96 0.13 3.72
N GLU A 130 -15.99 0.96 3.90
CA GLU A 130 -17.16 0.95 3.00
C GLU A 130 -16.88 1.56 1.62
N LYS A 131 -15.83 2.38 1.48
CA LYS A 131 -15.56 3.14 0.25
C LYS A 131 -14.28 2.68 -0.43
N TYR A 132 -14.46 2.20 -1.65
CA TYR A 132 -13.37 1.99 -2.58
C TYR A 132 -12.95 3.33 -3.21
N THR A 133 -11.66 3.60 -3.28
CA THR A 133 -11.13 4.81 -3.94
C THR A 133 -10.61 4.49 -5.34
N GLY A 134 -10.72 5.46 -6.27
CA GLY A 134 -10.16 5.33 -7.60
C GLY A 134 -8.64 5.11 -7.62
N ALA A 135 -7.93 5.50 -6.58
CA ALA A 135 -6.50 5.24 -6.41
C ALA A 135 -6.16 3.74 -6.49
N GLY A 136 -6.98 2.88 -5.89
CA GLY A 136 -6.78 1.43 -5.95
C GLY A 136 -6.84 0.88 -7.38
N THR A 137 -7.69 1.43 -8.24
CA THR A 137 -7.76 1.08 -9.68
C THR A 137 -6.52 1.58 -10.42
N ILE A 138 -6.12 2.84 -10.19
CA ILE A 138 -4.98 3.48 -10.86
C ILE A 138 -3.68 2.76 -10.51
N PHE A 139 -3.50 2.27 -9.29
CA PHE A 139 -2.31 1.55 -8.86
C PHE A 139 -1.95 0.34 -9.73
N GLY A 140 -2.93 -0.29 -10.37
CA GLY A 140 -2.71 -1.45 -11.24
C GLY A 140 -2.06 -1.14 -12.59
N CYS A 141 -1.84 0.13 -12.92
CA CYS A 141 -1.22 0.56 -14.17
C CYS A 141 0.24 0.98 -13.96
N SER A 142 1.07 0.91 -15.01
CA SER A 142 2.43 1.50 -14.99
C SER A 142 2.35 2.98 -14.65
N GLY A 143 3.16 3.44 -13.69
CA GLY A 143 3.11 4.81 -13.18
C GLY A 143 1.90 5.14 -12.31
N GLY A 144 0.99 4.18 -12.07
CA GLY A 144 -0.27 4.43 -11.37
C GLY A 144 -0.11 4.89 -9.92
N VAL A 145 0.91 4.42 -9.22
CA VAL A 145 1.22 4.89 -7.85
C VAL A 145 1.59 6.36 -7.86
N MET A 146 2.45 6.79 -8.82
CA MET A 146 2.82 8.20 -8.98
C MET A 146 1.61 9.05 -9.36
N GLU A 147 0.80 8.58 -10.30
CA GLU A 147 -0.42 9.28 -10.74
C GLU A 147 -1.40 9.48 -9.58
N ALA A 148 -1.66 8.44 -8.79
CA ALA A 148 -2.54 8.52 -7.63
C ALA A 148 -2.01 9.48 -6.56
N ALA A 149 -0.70 9.43 -6.27
CA ALA A 149 -0.04 10.36 -5.35
C ALA A 149 -0.14 11.80 -5.83
N LEU A 150 0.12 12.04 -7.12
CA LEU A 150 0.06 13.36 -7.73
C LEU A 150 -1.35 13.96 -7.67
N ARG A 151 -2.37 13.19 -8.06
CA ARG A 151 -3.78 13.64 -7.99
C ARG A 151 -4.18 13.99 -6.56
N THR A 152 -3.80 13.15 -5.60
CA THR A 152 -4.09 13.40 -4.19
C THR A 152 -3.36 14.64 -3.68
N ALA A 153 -2.07 14.79 -3.99
CA ALA A 153 -1.28 15.95 -3.59
C ALA A 153 -1.85 17.24 -4.21
N TYR A 154 -2.21 17.20 -5.49
CA TYR A 154 -2.86 18.33 -6.15
C TYR A 154 -4.14 18.74 -5.44
N ALA A 155 -5.06 17.79 -5.21
CA ALA A 155 -6.34 18.08 -4.56
C ALA A 155 -6.17 18.67 -3.15
N LEU A 156 -5.22 18.14 -2.37
CA LEU A 156 -4.93 18.65 -1.02
C LEU A 156 -4.30 20.04 -1.02
N LEU A 157 -3.38 20.32 -1.93
CA LEU A 157 -2.61 21.58 -1.97
C LEU A 157 -3.35 22.70 -2.70
N ALA A 158 -4.03 22.38 -3.80
CA ALA A 158 -4.83 23.32 -4.56
C ALA A 158 -6.23 23.55 -3.97
N GLY A 159 -6.73 22.57 -3.21
CA GLY A 159 -8.10 22.59 -2.67
C GLY A 159 -9.19 22.31 -3.71
N GLU A 160 -8.81 21.83 -4.88
CA GLU A 160 -9.70 21.41 -5.98
C GLU A 160 -9.11 20.21 -6.70
N GLU A 161 -9.95 19.45 -7.38
CA GLU A 161 -9.49 18.29 -8.16
C GLU A 161 -8.75 18.73 -9.45
N LEU A 162 -7.82 17.91 -9.90
CA LEU A 162 -7.11 18.11 -11.16
C LEU A 162 -8.09 17.95 -12.33
N LYS A 163 -8.41 19.04 -13.02
CA LYS A 163 -9.44 19.10 -14.09
C LYS A 163 -9.11 18.27 -15.33
N ASN A 164 -7.82 18.14 -15.66
CA ASN A 164 -7.37 17.32 -16.77
C ASN A 164 -6.35 16.28 -16.28
N PRO A 165 -6.79 15.05 -15.98
CA PRO A 165 -5.91 13.98 -15.54
C PRO A 165 -4.92 13.51 -16.61
N ASP A 166 -5.17 13.82 -17.89
CA ASP A 166 -4.33 13.39 -19.03
C ASP A 166 -3.17 14.36 -19.33
N ILE A 167 -3.02 15.44 -18.54
CA ILE A 167 -1.92 16.40 -18.70
C ILE A 167 -0.55 15.73 -18.61
N ILE A 168 -0.48 14.57 -17.94
CA ILE A 168 0.78 13.89 -17.70
C ILE A 168 0.68 12.50 -18.29
N SER A 169 1.34 12.30 -19.40
CA SER A 169 1.65 10.96 -19.88
C SER A 169 2.71 10.32 -18.96
N VAL A 170 2.36 10.12 -17.67
CA VAL A 170 3.20 9.34 -16.74
C VAL A 170 3.07 7.84 -16.99
N ARG A 171 2.30 7.47 -18.00
CA ARG A 171 2.15 6.09 -18.48
C ARG A 171 2.99 5.92 -19.73
N GLY A 172 4.29 5.63 -19.54
CA GLY A 172 5.17 5.35 -20.67
C GLY A 172 4.89 3.96 -21.24
N LEU A 173 4.25 3.90 -22.41
CA LEU A 173 4.15 2.66 -23.17
C LEU A 173 5.41 2.35 -23.99
N ASN A 174 6.24 3.37 -24.28
CA ASN A 174 7.36 3.24 -25.22
C ASN A 174 8.69 3.81 -24.74
N ASN A 175 8.74 4.50 -23.58
CA ASN A 175 9.97 5.07 -23.03
C ASN A 175 10.22 4.49 -21.64
N SER A 176 11.45 4.08 -21.38
CA SER A 176 11.89 3.54 -20.08
C SER A 176 11.86 4.57 -18.95
N LEU A 177 11.84 5.85 -19.28
CA LEU A 177 11.77 6.95 -18.33
C LEU A 177 10.82 8.03 -18.87
N VAL A 178 9.85 8.41 -18.06
CA VAL A 178 8.94 9.54 -18.35
C VAL A 178 9.09 10.58 -17.25
N GLU A 179 9.38 11.81 -17.64
CA GLU A 179 9.49 12.94 -16.73
C GLU A 179 8.41 13.99 -17.03
N ALA A 180 7.87 14.59 -15.98
CA ALA A 180 6.91 15.67 -16.09
C ALA A 180 7.09 16.72 -14.99
N THR A 181 6.71 17.96 -15.28
CA THR A 181 6.60 19.03 -14.28
C THR A 181 5.14 19.45 -14.17
N VAL A 182 4.61 19.41 -12.96
CA VAL A 182 3.20 19.72 -12.68
C VAL A 182 3.10 20.95 -11.84
N PRO A 183 2.51 22.05 -12.36
CA PRO A 183 2.25 23.25 -11.58
C PRO A 183 1.09 23.00 -10.61
N ILE A 184 1.33 23.16 -9.31
CA ILE A 184 0.34 23.02 -8.25
C ILE A 184 0.11 24.39 -7.60
N PRO A 185 -1.08 24.99 -7.69
CA PRO A 185 -1.40 26.20 -6.97
C PRO A 185 -1.57 25.91 -5.48
N LEU A 186 -0.74 26.53 -4.64
CA LEU A 186 -0.78 26.35 -3.19
C LEU A 186 -1.87 27.26 -2.58
N LYS A 187 -3.02 26.72 -2.26
CA LYS A 187 -4.13 27.46 -1.68
C LYS A 187 -3.74 28.16 -0.37
N ALA A 188 -2.99 27.50 0.49
CA ALA A 188 -2.51 28.04 1.76
C ALA A 188 -1.52 29.21 1.60
N GLN A 189 -0.97 29.43 0.41
CA GLN A 189 -0.01 30.47 0.08
C GLN A 189 -0.57 31.47 -0.97
N GLY A 190 -1.88 31.66 -0.98
CA GLY A 190 -2.51 32.64 -1.88
C GLY A 190 -2.43 32.27 -3.37
N GLY A 191 -2.32 30.99 -3.70
CA GLY A 191 -2.25 30.51 -5.09
C GLY A 191 -0.85 30.54 -5.70
N LYS A 192 0.21 30.72 -4.91
CA LYS A 192 1.60 30.61 -5.40
C LYS A 192 1.81 29.25 -6.08
N ILE A 193 2.37 29.26 -7.27
CA ILE A 193 2.62 28.02 -8.02
C ILE A 193 3.85 27.31 -7.45
N PHE A 194 3.67 26.04 -7.13
CA PHE A 194 4.73 25.09 -6.82
C PHE A 194 4.90 24.12 -7.98
N GLU A 195 6.09 24.06 -8.56
CA GLU A 195 6.40 23.13 -9.65
C GLU A 195 6.86 21.79 -9.07
N LEU A 196 6.00 20.78 -9.13
CA LEU A 196 6.33 19.43 -8.75
C LEU A 196 6.94 18.67 -9.94
N ARG A 197 8.19 18.24 -9.81
CA ARG A 197 8.86 17.41 -10.82
C ARG A 197 8.69 15.94 -10.44
N VAL A 198 8.21 15.15 -11.40
CA VAL A 198 7.96 13.72 -11.23
C VAL A 198 8.66 12.93 -12.34
N ALA A 199 9.08 11.72 -12.02
CA ALA A 199 9.64 10.77 -12.97
C ALA A 199 9.08 9.37 -12.69
N VAL A 200 8.82 8.62 -13.75
CA VAL A 200 8.34 7.22 -13.70
C VAL A 200 9.23 6.39 -14.60
N VAL A 201 9.68 5.25 -14.11
CA VAL A 201 10.51 4.26 -14.80
C VAL A 201 9.73 2.98 -15.03
#